data_150c3880d2ec7784cc07f25193944be1
#
_entry.id   150c3880d2ec7784cc07f25193944be1
#
_cell.length_a   1.000
_cell.length_b   1.000
_cell.length_c   1.000
_cell.angle_alpha   90.00
_cell.angle_beta   90.00
_cell.angle_gamma   90.00
#
_symmetry.space_group_name_H-M   'P 1'
#
loop_
_entity.id
_entity.type
_entity.pdbx_description
1 polymer ?
#
loop_
_entity_poly.entity_id
_entity_poly.type
_entity_poly.pdbx_seq_one_letter_code
_entity_poly.pdbx_strand_id
1 'polypeptide(L)'
;IMFGGSGADTFVFTKTSDSKVKASKADVIKDFEQGKDHIDLSAIDASTKLDGNNKFTFDGTTSFGTSNEGDVYYETFNNDGTANDYTMVYIDTDNDRGTEMSIKLMGLHNLTADDFIL
;
A
#
# COMPACT_ATOMS: atom_id res chain seq x y z
N ILE A 1 -6.07 -10.47 -7.90
CA ILE A 1 -6.20 -9.41 -8.92
C ILE A 1 -7.51 -8.68 -8.70
N MET A 2 -7.44 -7.37 -8.67
CA MET A 2 -8.60 -6.53 -8.40
C MET A 2 -8.77 -5.48 -9.49
N PHE A 3 -10.03 -5.16 -9.79
CA PHE A 3 -10.41 -4.10 -10.71
C PHE A 3 -11.48 -3.23 -10.04
N GLY A 4 -11.27 -1.92 -10.04
CA GLY A 4 -12.28 -0.98 -9.54
C GLY A 4 -13.35 -0.68 -10.58
N GLY A 5 -12.95 -0.58 -11.82
CA GLY A 5 -13.83 -0.18 -12.90
C GLY A 5 -13.84 1.34 -13.07
N SER A 6 -14.94 1.88 -13.55
CA SER A 6 -15.08 3.32 -13.76
C SER A 6 -15.59 4.00 -12.48
N GLY A 7 -15.16 5.23 -12.26
CA GLY A 7 -15.56 6.02 -11.10
C GLY A 7 -14.52 5.98 -9.99
N ALA A 8 -14.91 6.42 -8.80
CA ALA A 8 -14.06 6.44 -7.62
C ALA A 8 -14.31 5.16 -6.82
N ASP A 9 -13.26 4.35 -6.69
CA ASP A 9 -13.35 3.05 -6.03
C ASP A 9 -12.49 3.02 -4.77
N THR A 10 -12.85 2.16 -3.82
CA THR A 10 -12.06 1.97 -2.60
C THR A 10 -11.69 0.50 -2.46
N PHE A 11 -10.39 0.24 -2.41
CA PHE A 11 -9.85 -1.10 -2.23
C PHE A 11 -9.55 -1.31 -0.76
N VAL A 12 -10.33 -2.17 -0.10
CA VAL A 12 -10.29 -2.35 1.35
C VAL A 12 -9.47 -3.59 1.70
N PHE A 13 -8.50 -3.40 2.60
CA PHE A 13 -7.71 -4.48 3.19
C PHE A 13 -7.95 -4.49 4.69
N THR A 14 -8.30 -5.64 5.24
CA THR A 14 -8.70 -5.75 6.66
C THR A 14 -7.63 -6.40 7.54
N LYS A 15 -6.64 -7.04 6.93
CA LYS A 15 -5.54 -7.69 7.64
C LYS A 15 -4.33 -7.86 6.72
N THR A 16 -3.15 -7.94 7.31
CA THR A 16 -1.89 -8.05 6.55
C THR A 16 -1.82 -9.32 5.68
N SER A 17 -2.49 -10.39 6.08
CA SER A 17 -2.53 -11.62 5.28
C SER A 17 -3.36 -11.52 4.01
N ASP A 18 -4.09 -10.41 3.82
CA ASP A 18 -4.89 -10.21 2.60
C ASP A 18 -4.00 -10.01 1.37
N SER A 19 -2.77 -9.57 1.56
CA SER A 19 -1.82 -9.43 0.45
C SER A 19 -0.42 -9.81 0.91
N LYS A 20 0.30 -10.59 0.11
CA LYS A 20 1.62 -11.11 0.49
C LYS A 20 2.73 -10.11 0.15
N VAL A 21 3.87 -10.25 0.82
CA VAL A 21 5.02 -9.36 0.67
C VAL A 21 5.68 -9.47 -0.70
N LYS A 22 5.84 -10.69 -1.22
CA LYS A 22 6.49 -10.88 -2.52
C LYS A 22 5.63 -10.34 -3.65
N ALA A 23 6.22 -9.60 -4.58
CA ALA A 23 5.51 -9.01 -5.71
C ALA A 23 4.71 -10.03 -6.51
N SER A 24 5.23 -11.25 -6.65
CA SER A 24 4.53 -12.33 -7.35
C SER A 24 3.34 -12.90 -6.58
N LYS A 25 3.22 -12.60 -5.29
CA LYS A 25 2.17 -13.07 -4.39
C LYS A 25 1.29 -11.97 -3.84
N ALA A 26 1.67 -10.71 -4.06
CA ALA A 26 0.89 -9.56 -3.63
C ALA A 26 -0.41 -9.45 -4.44
N ASP A 27 -1.44 -8.89 -3.83
CA ASP A 27 -2.64 -8.54 -4.58
C ASP A 27 -2.30 -7.46 -5.61
N VAL A 28 -2.91 -7.57 -6.78
CA VAL A 28 -2.66 -6.67 -7.90
C VAL A 28 -3.93 -5.87 -8.20
N ILE A 29 -3.81 -4.56 -8.15
CA ILE A 29 -4.85 -3.65 -8.62
C ILE A 29 -4.47 -3.24 -10.04
N LYS A 30 -5.29 -3.63 -11.01
CA LYS A 30 -4.98 -3.46 -12.43
C LYS A 30 -5.32 -2.07 -12.97
N ASP A 31 -6.27 -1.40 -12.37
CA ASP A 31 -6.87 -0.18 -12.90
C ASP A 31 -6.98 0.94 -11.87
N PHE A 32 -6.01 1.03 -10.96
CA PHE A 32 -5.99 2.11 -9.97
C PHE A 32 -5.91 3.47 -10.67
N GLU A 33 -6.87 4.34 -10.36
CA GLU A 33 -6.89 5.71 -10.86
C GLU A 33 -6.51 6.69 -9.77
N GLN A 34 -5.29 7.23 -9.84
CA GLN A 34 -4.82 8.19 -8.86
C GLN A 34 -5.70 9.44 -8.85
N GLY A 35 -6.05 9.88 -7.64
CA GLY A 35 -6.94 11.03 -7.46
C GLY A 35 -8.42 10.68 -7.45
N LYS A 36 -8.77 9.45 -7.82
CA LYS A 36 -10.16 8.97 -7.76
C LYS A 36 -10.30 7.78 -6.83
N ASP A 37 -9.40 6.78 -6.97
CA ASP A 37 -9.46 5.56 -6.19
C ASP A 37 -8.67 5.72 -4.89
N HIS A 38 -9.02 4.89 -3.91
CA HIS A 38 -8.38 4.91 -2.60
C HIS A 38 -8.04 3.49 -2.15
N ILE A 39 -6.97 3.37 -1.38
CA ILE A 39 -6.59 2.13 -0.70
C ILE A 39 -6.91 2.34 0.77
N ASP A 40 -7.83 1.54 1.30
CA ASP A 40 -8.28 1.65 2.69
C ASP A 40 -7.56 0.62 3.55
N LEU A 41 -6.72 1.11 4.44
CA LEU A 41 -5.97 0.31 5.40
C LEU A 41 -6.45 0.55 6.84
N SER A 42 -7.54 1.29 7.01
CA SER A 42 -7.99 1.74 8.33
C SER A 42 -8.45 0.61 9.25
N ALA A 43 -8.79 -0.56 8.69
CA ALA A 43 -9.17 -1.73 9.47
C ALA A 43 -7.97 -2.53 9.98
N ILE A 44 -6.76 -2.23 9.47
CA ILE A 44 -5.54 -2.90 9.91
C ILE A 44 -4.92 -2.07 11.03
N ASP A 45 -4.57 -2.72 12.16
CA ASP A 45 -3.85 -2.06 13.22
C ASP A 45 -2.41 -1.78 12.76
N ALA A 46 -2.05 -0.51 12.71
CA ALA A 46 -0.75 -0.06 12.23
C ALA A 46 0.40 -0.42 13.18
N SER A 47 0.11 -0.80 14.41
CA SER A 47 1.16 -1.15 15.37
C SER A 47 0.76 -2.38 16.18
N THR A 48 1.62 -3.40 16.14
CA THR A 48 1.47 -4.59 16.98
C THR A 48 1.98 -4.35 18.40
N LYS A 49 2.62 -3.22 18.66
CA LYS A 49 3.24 -2.89 19.95
C LYS A 49 2.43 -1.93 20.80
N LEU A 50 1.56 -1.13 20.17
CA LEU A 50 0.72 -0.17 20.86
C LEU A 50 -0.70 -0.73 21.02
N ASP A 51 -1.35 -0.41 22.13
CA ASP A 51 -2.71 -0.84 22.38
C ASP A 51 -3.70 -0.13 21.45
N GLY A 52 -4.78 -0.84 21.10
CA GLY A 52 -5.84 -0.30 20.27
C GLY A 52 -5.56 -0.42 18.78
N ASN A 53 -6.39 0.23 17.97
CA ASN A 53 -6.23 0.28 16.52
C ASN A 53 -5.50 1.58 16.15
N ASN A 54 -4.24 1.46 15.74
CA ASN A 54 -3.38 2.59 15.43
C ASN A 54 -3.41 2.91 13.93
N LYS A 55 -3.13 4.15 13.58
CA LYS A 55 -3.11 4.61 12.19
C LYS A 55 -1.72 4.50 11.60
N PHE A 56 -1.68 4.23 10.29
CA PHE A 56 -0.43 4.25 9.54
C PHE A 56 0.05 5.68 9.27
N THR A 57 1.36 5.83 9.16
CA THR A 57 2.00 7.05 8.67
C THR A 57 2.43 6.83 7.22
N PHE A 58 2.09 7.75 6.34
CA PHE A 58 2.50 7.68 4.94
C PHE A 58 3.85 8.37 4.76
N ASP A 59 4.86 7.61 4.34
CA ASP A 59 6.25 8.07 4.20
C ASP A 59 6.66 8.39 2.77
N GLY A 60 5.73 8.35 1.82
CA GLY A 60 6.03 8.60 0.41
C GLY A 60 6.95 7.54 -0.17
N THR A 61 8.08 7.96 -0.72
CA THR A 61 9.10 7.05 -1.27
C THR A 61 10.24 6.77 -0.31
N THR A 62 10.21 7.35 0.89
CA THR A 62 11.21 7.13 1.91
C THR A 62 10.97 5.77 2.56
N SER A 63 12.01 4.95 2.65
CA SER A 63 11.90 3.66 3.32
C SER A 63 11.52 3.84 4.79
N PHE A 64 11.01 2.75 5.39
CA PHE A 64 10.46 2.77 6.75
C PHE A 64 11.32 3.55 7.75
N GLY A 65 10.66 4.46 8.45
CA GLY A 65 11.27 5.24 9.49
C GLY A 65 11.40 4.47 10.80
N THR A 66 11.55 5.23 11.88
CA THR A 66 11.69 4.68 13.23
C THR A 66 10.44 4.89 14.07
N SER A 67 9.29 5.07 13.42
CA SER A 67 8.03 5.23 14.10
C SER A 67 7.65 3.97 14.87
N ASN A 68 7.08 4.12 16.06
CA ASN A 68 6.52 3.00 16.80
C ASN A 68 5.14 2.58 16.26
N GLU A 69 4.59 3.39 15.41
CA GLU A 69 3.37 3.07 14.67
C GLU A 69 3.77 2.56 13.29
N GLY A 70 2.86 1.91 12.60
CA GLY A 70 3.13 1.36 11.29
C GLY A 70 3.32 2.43 10.21
N ASP A 71 4.09 2.08 9.20
CA ASP A 71 4.44 2.98 8.10
C ASP A 71 3.99 2.41 6.77
N VAL A 72 3.68 3.30 5.83
CA VAL A 72 3.36 2.96 4.44
C VAL A 72 4.29 3.76 3.54
N TYR A 73 4.98 3.08 2.64
CA TYR A 73 5.76 3.75 1.60
C TYR A 73 5.60 3.01 0.28
N TYR A 74 6.05 3.61 -0.82
CA TYR A 74 5.94 2.99 -2.13
C TYR A 74 7.21 3.18 -2.96
N GLU A 75 7.38 2.30 -3.94
CA GLU A 75 8.42 2.39 -4.95
C GLU A 75 7.81 2.17 -6.33
N THR A 76 8.34 2.88 -7.33
CA THR A 76 7.94 2.69 -8.72
C THR A 76 8.99 1.85 -9.45
N PHE A 77 8.51 0.96 -10.30
CA PHE A 77 9.36 0.09 -11.11
C PHE A 77 9.05 0.34 -12.58
N ASN A 78 9.92 1.11 -13.23
CA ASN A 78 9.77 1.50 -14.62
C ASN A 78 10.49 0.50 -15.52
N ASN A 79 9.73 -0.24 -16.30
CA ASN A 79 10.24 -1.22 -17.25
C ASN A 79 10.12 -0.67 -18.69
N ASP A 80 10.69 0.51 -18.92
CA ASP A 80 10.77 1.21 -20.20
C ASP A 80 9.39 1.60 -20.78
N GLY A 81 8.45 1.99 -19.91
CA GLY A 81 7.13 2.44 -20.36
C GLY A 81 6.26 1.35 -20.93
N THR A 82 6.55 0.10 -20.59
CA THR A 82 5.79 -1.07 -21.06
C THR A 82 4.61 -1.37 -20.15
N ALA A 83 3.77 -2.31 -20.55
CA ALA A 83 2.68 -2.83 -19.71
C ALA A 83 3.18 -3.51 -18.43
N ASN A 84 4.50 -3.67 -18.28
CA ASN A 84 5.14 -4.25 -17.10
C ASN A 84 5.53 -3.22 -16.05
N ASP A 85 5.30 -1.93 -16.29
CA ASP A 85 5.52 -0.89 -15.28
C ASP A 85 4.56 -1.11 -14.11
N TYR A 86 5.04 -0.92 -12.89
CA TYR A 86 4.19 -1.07 -11.71
C TYR A 86 4.70 -0.26 -10.53
N THR A 87 3.85 -0.10 -9.55
CA THR A 87 4.13 0.54 -8.27
C THR A 87 3.88 -0.46 -7.15
N MET A 88 4.83 -0.59 -6.23
CA MET A 88 4.65 -1.43 -5.04
C MET A 88 4.42 -0.55 -3.83
N VAL A 89 3.35 -0.85 -3.10
CA VAL A 89 3.05 -0.23 -1.80
C VAL A 89 3.47 -1.21 -0.73
N TYR A 90 4.30 -0.75 0.20
CA TYR A 90 4.82 -1.55 1.30
C TYR A 90 4.23 -1.08 2.62
N ILE A 91 3.81 -2.02 3.45
CA ILE A 91 3.13 -1.76 4.70
C ILE A 91 3.84 -2.49 5.84
N ASP A 92 4.20 -1.73 6.87
CA ASP A 92 4.88 -2.23 8.06
C ASP A 92 3.98 -2.00 9.28
N THR A 93 3.76 -3.02 10.09
CA THR A 93 2.92 -2.95 11.29
C THR A 93 3.71 -3.07 12.60
N ASP A 94 5.02 -3.09 12.55
CA ASP A 94 5.85 -3.13 13.74
C ASP A 94 7.04 -2.17 13.60
N ASN A 95 7.96 -2.22 14.54
CA ASN A 95 9.12 -1.32 14.56
C ASN A 95 10.38 -1.98 13.98
N ASP A 96 10.23 -3.05 13.20
CA ASP A 96 11.38 -3.58 12.48
C ASP A 96 11.43 -2.95 11.07
N ARG A 97 12.40 -3.33 10.27
CA ARG A 97 12.54 -2.84 8.91
C ARG A 97 11.92 -3.77 7.87
N GLY A 98 11.22 -4.80 8.33
CA GLY A 98 10.55 -5.73 7.46
C GLY A 98 9.21 -5.19 6.98
N THR A 99 8.74 -5.73 5.89
CA THR A 99 7.42 -5.44 5.34
C THR A 99 6.50 -6.60 5.66
N GLU A 100 5.33 -6.31 6.24
CA GLU A 100 4.34 -7.35 6.56
C GLU A 100 3.37 -7.57 5.41
N MET A 101 3.20 -6.57 4.54
CA MET A 101 2.22 -6.62 3.45
C MET A 101 2.70 -5.76 2.29
N SER A 102 2.39 -6.17 1.07
CA SER A 102 2.64 -5.37 -0.14
C SER A 102 1.42 -5.41 -1.04
N ILE A 103 1.20 -4.32 -1.76
CA ILE A 103 0.13 -4.20 -2.75
C ILE A 103 0.77 -3.74 -4.05
N LYS A 104 0.45 -4.40 -5.16
CA LYS A 104 0.97 -4.06 -6.48
C LYS A 104 -0.08 -3.29 -7.26
N LEU A 105 0.31 -2.10 -7.73
CA LEU A 105 -0.52 -1.30 -8.64
C LEU A 105 0.11 -1.33 -10.01
N MET A 106 -0.65 -1.70 -11.03
CA MET A 106 -0.12 -1.65 -12.39
C MET A 106 0.01 -0.20 -12.84
N GLY A 107 1.11 0.10 -13.54
CA GLY A 107 1.43 1.46 -13.95
C GLY A 107 2.29 2.20 -12.93
N LEU A 108 2.77 3.36 -13.33
CA LEU A 108 3.58 4.24 -12.46
C LEU A 108 2.68 5.28 -11.83
N HIS A 109 2.68 5.36 -10.51
CA HIS A 109 1.84 6.29 -9.75
C HIS A 109 2.67 7.10 -8.78
N ASN A 110 2.40 8.40 -8.70
CA ASN A 110 2.98 9.30 -7.69
C ASN A 110 2.00 9.39 -6.53
N LEU A 111 2.05 8.43 -5.63
CA LEU A 111 1.09 8.31 -4.55
C LEU A 111 1.28 9.39 -3.49
N THR A 112 0.18 9.82 -2.91
CA THR A 112 0.15 10.78 -1.79
C THR A 112 -0.69 10.19 -0.66
N ALA A 113 -0.65 10.83 0.51
CA ALA A 113 -1.48 10.40 1.65
C ALA A 113 -2.98 10.41 1.31
N ASP A 114 -3.39 11.27 0.38
CA ASP A 114 -4.80 11.36 -0.04
C ASP A 114 -5.28 10.14 -0.82
N ASP A 115 -4.36 9.34 -1.34
CA ASP A 115 -4.70 8.09 -2.05
C ASP A 115 -5.02 6.96 -1.08
N PHE A 116 -4.83 7.15 0.21
CA PHE A 116 -5.04 6.15 1.25
C PHE A 116 -6.06 6.61 2.27
N ILE A 117 -6.73 5.64 2.89
CA ILE A 117 -7.51 5.82 4.11
C ILE A 117 -6.77 5.05 5.20
N LEU A 118 -6.17 5.80 6.11
CA LEU A 118 -5.23 5.22 7.10
C LEU A 118 -5.84 5.12 8.53
#